data_4e0da0f1055774d474916bd613b0a359
#
_entry.id   4e0da0f1055774d474916bd613b0a359
#
_cell.length_a   1.000
_cell.length_b   1.000
_cell.length_c   1.000
_cell.angle_alpha   90.00
_cell.angle_beta   90.00
_cell.angle_gamma   90.00
#
_symmetry.space_group_name_H-M   'P 1'
#
loop_
_entity.id
_entity.type
_entity.pdbx_description
1 polymer ?
#
loop_
_entity_poly.entity_id
_entity_poly.type
_entity_poly.pdbx_seq_one_letter_code
_entity_poly.pdbx_strand_id
1 'polypeptide(L)'
;MQRGEGARLYDRQLQWQVQQEFASSVSTRKGPLPYIRPPFEALLFLPLAYLSYPAAVTIWTLIKLILLISVFFFLPQENWRQWRWLRSPWVQGFLSIGFLPVAFDVVQGQDSIPLLLVVTAAFFFLRREEDFRWGACLGLGLFKFHLILPLFLILLIKRKTRAIVGFACVASVLLLLSIEVVGWSGLAGYPKYLWDLNQSPNLLGTNGLVMPNLRGLLSPFLGAGRVPTPIQVALLLIFALGIVSMARMWKGKGQSPLDRVGFSYCISVLLLTSYYTTSYDLTLLLIPLHLTGGILASDSNLRGWPRSTFVMSAGVLLLGPLYWMLGVPLIEFYWIALVLLALTAALAGTVVILQRRTP
;
A
#
# COMPACT_ATOMS: atom_id res chain seq x y z
N MET A 1 -1.84 17.58 -19.57
CA MET A 1 -1.66 18.72 -18.66
C MET A 1 -0.70 19.75 -19.27
N GLN A 2 0.56 19.44 -19.47
CA GLN A 2 1.53 20.35 -20.13
C GLN A 2 1.05 20.88 -21.48
N ARG A 3 0.25 20.09 -22.22
CA ARG A 3 -0.33 20.43 -23.53
C ARG A 3 -1.74 21.02 -23.46
N GLY A 4 -2.26 21.35 -22.28
CA GLY A 4 -3.65 21.81 -22.10
C GLY A 4 -4.71 20.72 -22.25
N GLU A 5 -4.33 19.44 -22.37
CA GLU A 5 -5.25 18.31 -22.59
C GLU A 5 -5.65 17.58 -21.29
N GLY A 6 -5.67 18.27 -20.15
CA GLY A 6 -6.03 17.68 -18.86
C GLY A 6 -7.40 16.99 -18.86
N ALA A 7 -8.39 17.59 -19.53
CA ALA A 7 -9.73 17.02 -19.65
C ALA A 7 -9.76 15.63 -20.33
N ARG A 8 -8.72 15.28 -21.09
CA ARG A 8 -8.55 14.00 -21.81
C ARG A 8 -7.60 13.04 -21.09
N LEU A 9 -7.33 13.26 -19.78
CA LEU A 9 -6.39 12.46 -19.00
C LEU A 9 -6.69 10.95 -19.08
N TYR A 10 -7.96 10.57 -19.20
CA TYR A 10 -8.41 9.17 -19.27
C TYR A 10 -8.67 8.66 -20.70
N ASP A 11 -8.31 9.43 -21.73
CA ASP A 11 -8.34 9.00 -23.13
C ASP A 11 -7.16 8.03 -23.40
N ARG A 12 -7.46 6.77 -23.67
CA ARG A 12 -6.46 5.70 -23.85
C ARG A 12 -5.58 5.91 -25.09
N GLN A 13 -6.12 6.49 -26.16
CA GLN A 13 -5.33 6.75 -27.37
C GLN A 13 -4.32 7.87 -27.12
N LEU A 14 -4.76 8.94 -26.47
CA LEU A 14 -3.89 10.04 -26.07
C LEU A 14 -2.81 9.57 -25.09
N GLN A 15 -3.18 8.75 -24.07
CA GLN A 15 -2.21 8.16 -23.13
C GLN A 15 -1.12 7.39 -23.87
N TRP A 16 -1.50 6.56 -24.85
CA TRP A 16 -0.54 5.76 -25.62
C TRP A 16 0.38 6.65 -26.47
N GLN A 17 -0.16 7.64 -27.16
CA GLN A 17 0.62 8.60 -27.93
C GLN A 17 1.64 9.32 -27.04
N VAL A 18 1.22 9.85 -25.89
CA VAL A 18 2.11 10.54 -24.95
C VAL A 18 3.17 9.61 -24.39
N GLN A 19 2.82 8.36 -24.08
CA GLN A 19 3.79 7.37 -23.59
C GLN A 19 4.86 7.07 -24.64
N GLN A 20 4.49 6.89 -25.90
CA GLN A 20 5.44 6.66 -26.98
C GLN A 20 6.37 7.85 -27.22
N GLU A 21 5.84 9.07 -27.20
CA GLU A 21 6.64 10.28 -27.40
C GLU A 21 7.59 10.52 -26.23
N PHE A 22 7.10 10.41 -24.98
CA PHE A 22 7.91 10.68 -23.78
C PHE A 22 9.01 9.64 -23.56
N ALA A 23 8.72 8.37 -23.86
CA ALA A 23 9.67 7.26 -23.70
C ALA A 23 10.37 6.90 -25.02
N SER A 24 10.41 7.78 -26.01
CA SER A 24 11.00 7.51 -27.34
C SER A 24 12.47 7.12 -27.30
N SER A 25 13.20 7.51 -26.27
CA SER A 25 14.61 7.20 -26.06
C SER A 25 14.89 5.78 -25.51
N VAL A 26 13.83 5.03 -25.16
CA VAL A 26 13.95 3.68 -24.57
C VAL A 26 12.99 2.72 -25.25
N SER A 27 13.33 1.42 -25.22
CA SER A 27 12.42 0.39 -25.71
C SER A 27 11.24 0.26 -24.74
N THR A 28 10.05 0.60 -25.19
CA THR A 28 8.81 0.46 -24.44
C THR A 28 8.11 -0.85 -24.77
N ARG A 29 7.35 -1.39 -23.82
CA ARG A 29 6.52 -2.56 -24.07
C ARG A 29 5.42 -2.27 -25.11
N LYS A 30 4.88 -3.30 -25.71
CA LYS A 30 3.74 -3.20 -26.63
C LYS A 30 2.44 -2.91 -25.84
N GLY A 31 1.73 -1.86 -26.24
CA GLY A 31 0.42 -1.47 -25.72
C GLY A 31 0.43 -0.43 -24.58
N PRO A 32 -0.67 0.33 -24.43
CA PRO A 32 -0.77 1.42 -23.47
C PRO A 32 -0.82 0.92 -22.03
N LEU A 33 -0.17 1.66 -21.13
CA LEU A 33 -0.39 1.55 -19.68
C LEU A 33 -1.50 2.53 -19.30
N PRO A 34 -2.69 2.08 -18.91
CA PRO A 34 -3.76 3.00 -18.54
C PRO A 34 -3.39 3.75 -17.26
N TYR A 35 -3.64 5.05 -17.24
CA TYR A 35 -3.55 5.87 -16.06
C TYR A 35 -4.80 5.62 -15.19
N ILE A 36 -4.63 4.95 -14.06
CA ILE A 36 -5.73 4.49 -13.20
C ILE A 36 -5.86 5.31 -11.91
N ARG A 37 -5.01 6.30 -11.74
CA ARG A 37 -4.95 7.11 -10.52
C ARG A 37 -5.96 8.26 -10.55
N PRO A 38 -6.32 8.83 -9.37
CA PRO A 38 -7.13 10.06 -9.32
C PRO A 38 -6.46 11.21 -10.05
N PRO A 39 -7.23 12.15 -10.62
CA PRO A 39 -6.68 13.23 -11.47
C PRO A 39 -5.63 14.11 -10.78
N PHE A 40 -5.81 14.42 -9.49
CA PHE A 40 -4.86 15.26 -8.73
C PHE A 40 -3.45 14.67 -8.68
N GLU A 41 -3.31 13.35 -8.75
CA GLU A 41 -1.99 12.71 -8.67
C GLU A 41 -1.11 13.10 -9.86
N ALA A 42 -1.70 13.33 -11.03
CA ALA A 42 -0.96 13.77 -12.21
C ALA A 42 -0.22 15.10 -11.98
N LEU A 43 -0.69 15.95 -11.05
CA LEU A 43 0.00 17.18 -10.66
C LEU A 43 1.33 16.92 -9.96
N LEU A 44 1.44 15.83 -9.20
CA LEU A 44 2.68 15.45 -8.51
C LEU A 44 3.80 15.12 -9.49
N PHE A 45 3.44 14.56 -10.65
CA PHE A 45 4.40 14.19 -11.69
C PHE A 45 4.60 15.28 -12.75
N LEU A 46 3.83 16.36 -12.72
CA LEU A 46 3.93 17.44 -13.69
C LEU A 46 5.35 18.04 -13.77
N PRO A 47 6.08 18.31 -12.66
CA PRO A 47 7.46 18.82 -12.75
C PRO A 47 8.40 17.87 -13.50
N LEU A 48 8.20 16.55 -13.37
CA LEU A 48 9.02 15.55 -14.06
C LEU A 48 8.74 15.49 -15.57
N ALA A 49 7.57 15.93 -16.01
CA ALA A 49 7.21 15.95 -17.43
C ALA A 49 8.01 16.98 -18.26
N TYR A 50 8.73 17.91 -17.61
CA TYR A 50 9.64 18.86 -18.27
C TYR A 50 11.05 18.30 -18.47
N LEU A 51 11.33 17.11 -17.98
CA LEU A 51 12.63 16.45 -18.05
C LEU A 51 12.63 15.37 -19.14
N SER A 52 13.82 14.95 -19.58
CA SER A 52 13.92 13.72 -20.37
C SER A 52 13.50 12.51 -19.55
N TYR A 53 12.99 11.45 -20.19
CA TYR A 53 12.54 10.24 -19.51
C TYR A 53 13.59 9.65 -18.54
N PRO A 54 14.89 9.48 -18.94
CA PRO A 54 15.89 8.98 -18.01
C PRO A 54 16.12 9.89 -16.80
N ALA A 55 16.12 11.21 -17.00
CA ALA A 55 16.28 12.16 -15.91
C ALA A 55 15.09 12.13 -14.94
N ALA A 56 13.86 12.06 -15.48
CA ALA A 56 12.64 11.95 -14.67
C ALA A 56 12.65 10.67 -13.81
N VAL A 57 13.00 9.52 -14.39
CA VAL A 57 13.13 8.24 -13.67
C VAL A 57 14.20 8.31 -12.58
N THR A 58 15.37 8.88 -12.89
CA THR A 58 16.46 9.02 -11.90
C THR A 58 16.02 9.89 -10.73
N ILE A 59 15.45 11.07 -10.99
CA ILE A 59 15.00 11.99 -9.94
C ILE A 59 13.89 11.35 -9.11
N TRP A 60 12.90 10.70 -9.75
CA TRP A 60 11.84 10.00 -9.02
C TRP A 60 12.39 8.89 -8.13
N THR A 61 13.37 8.11 -8.61
CA THR A 61 14.05 7.08 -7.83
C THR A 61 14.77 7.66 -6.62
N LEU A 62 15.53 8.75 -6.79
CA LEU A 62 16.20 9.43 -5.68
C LEU A 62 15.21 9.95 -4.64
N ILE A 63 14.12 10.58 -5.08
CA ILE A 63 13.04 11.01 -4.19
C ILE A 63 12.52 9.82 -3.39
N LYS A 64 12.20 8.69 -4.03
CA LYS A 64 11.69 7.50 -3.35
C LYS A 64 12.69 6.93 -2.32
N LEU A 65 13.97 6.91 -2.61
CA LEU A 65 14.98 6.47 -1.65
C LEU A 65 15.05 7.38 -0.42
N ILE A 66 14.97 8.69 -0.61
CA ILE A 66 14.89 9.66 0.50
C ILE A 66 13.61 9.42 1.33
N LEU A 67 12.47 9.26 0.67
CA LEU A 67 11.20 8.99 1.35
C LEU A 67 11.25 7.66 2.12
N LEU A 68 11.85 6.61 1.56
CA LEU A 68 12.01 5.31 2.21
C LEU A 68 12.82 5.41 3.51
N ILE A 69 13.94 6.11 3.47
CA ILE A 69 14.76 6.35 4.67
C ILE A 69 13.96 7.18 5.70
N SER A 70 13.23 8.20 5.23
CA SER A 70 12.41 9.08 6.08
C SER A 70 11.34 8.31 6.86
N VAL A 71 10.79 7.22 6.32
CA VAL A 71 9.82 6.35 7.01
C VAL A 71 10.31 5.94 8.39
N PHE A 72 11.58 5.55 8.52
CA PHE A 72 12.13 5.02 9.76
C PHE A 72 12.41 6.08 10.83
N PHE A 73 12.40 7.37 10.48
CA PHE A 73 12.42 8.46 11.47
C PHE A 73 11.06 8.67 12.15
N PHE A 74 9.96 8.25 11.52
CA PHE A 74 8.62 8.32 12.10
C PHE A 74 8.25 7.06 12.89
N LEU A 75 8.91 5.93 12.66
CA LEU A 75 8.64 4.67 13.37
C LEU A 75 9.32 4.64 14.74
N PRO A 76 8.70 4.00 15.76
CA PRO A 76 9.25 3.92 17.11
C PRO A 76 10.49 3.04 17.16
N GLN A 77 11.63 3.60 17.55
CA GLN A 77 12.92 2.89 17.61
C GLN A 77 13.11 2.11 18.93
N GLU A 78 12.31 2.38 19.96
CA GLU A 78 12.38 1.72 21.26
C GLU A 78 12.11 0.20 21.21
N ASN A 79 11.43 -0.27 20.19
CA ASN A 79 11.13 -1.69 20.01
C ASN A 79 12.40 -2.54 19.75
N TRP A 80 13.50 -1.93 19.30
CA TRP A 80 14.74 -2.62 18.94
C TRP A 80 15.83 -2.51 20.01
N ARG A 81 15.46 -2.47 21.29
CA ARG A 81 16.42 -2.27 22.41
C ARG A 81 17.55 -3.29 22.45
N GLN A 82 17.27 -4.55 22.10
CA GLN A 82 18.29 -5.64 22.12
C GLN A 82 19.25 -5.56 20.93
N TRP A 83 18.86 -4.92 19.83
CA TRP A 83 19.60 -4.84 18.58
C TRP A 83 20.01 -3.40 18.31
N ARG A 84 21.00 -2.90 19.04
CA ARG A 84 21.41 -1.46 19.01
C ARG A 84 21.63 -0.91 17.62
N TRP A 85 22.20 -1.66 16.70
CA TRP A 85 22.45 -1.27 15.32
C TRP A 85 21.16 -1.14 14.49
N LEU A 86 20.12 -1.96 14.77
CA LEU A 86 18.80 -1.84 14.16
C LEU A 86 17.97 -0.64 14.68
N ARG A 87 18.46 0.07 15.71
CA ARG A 87 17.79 1.31 16.17
C ARG A 87 18.07 2.51 15.28
N SER A 88 19.08 2.43 14.41
CA SER A 88 19.40 3.49 13.47
C SER A 88 18.38 3.52 12.31
N PRO A 89 17.65 4.63 12.11
CA PRO A 89 16.76 4.78 10.96
C PRO A 89 17.48 4.60 9.62
N TRP A 90 18.72 5.03 9.54
CA TRP A 90 19.57 4.86 8.35
C TRP A 90 19.81 3.39 8.02
N VAL A 91 20.18 2.59 9.03
CA VAL A 91 20.41 1.15 8.85
C VAL A 91 19.12 0.45 8.41
N GLN A 92 18.01 0.78 9.03
CA GLN A 92 16.72 0.20 8.65
C GLN A 92 16.31 0.61 7.23
N GLY A 93 16.50 1.87 6.85
CA GLY A 93 16.27 2.37 5.50
C GLY A 93 17.08 1.62 4.46
N PHE A 94 18.39 1.46 4.69
CA PHE A 94 19.26 0.71 3.78
C PHE A 94 18.89 -0.77 3.68
N LEU A 95 18.58 -1.44 4.80
CA LEU A 95 18.14 -2.83 4.78
C LEU A 95 16.82 -3.02 4.02
N SER A 96 15.95 -2.01 4.07
CA SER A 96 14.66 -2.05 3.37
C SER A 96 14.78 -1.99 1.86
N ILE A 97 15.91 -1.52 1.31
CA ILE A 97 16.16 -1.55 -0.15
C ILE A 97 16.21 -3.00 -0.66
N GLY A 98 16.71 -3.93 0.16
CA GLY A 98 16.70 -5.36 -0.15
C GLY A 98 15.33 -6.04 -0.05
N PHE A 99 14.30 -5.35 0.45
CA PHE A 99 12.96 -5.90 0.52
C PHE A 99 12.32 -5.91 -0.88
N LEU A 100 11.99 -7.10 -1.39
CA LEU A 100 11.57 -7.27 -2.78
C LEU A 100 10.43 -6.34 -3.23
N PRO A 101 9.36 -6.10 -2.44
CA PRO A 101 8.32 -5.14 -2.79
C PRO A 101 8.84 -3.71 -3.00
N VAL A 102 9.85 -3.29 -2.24
CA VAL A 102 10.53 -2.00 -2.42
C VAL A 102 11.28 -1.98 -3.74
N ALA A 103 12.00 -3.03 -4.07
CA ALA A 103 12.70 -3.14 -5.35
C ALA A 103 11.72 -3.05 -6.53
N PHE A 104 10.55 -3.73 -6.45
CA PHE A 104 9.50 -3.60 -7.46
C PHE A 104 8.93 -2.20 -7.57
N ASP A 105 8.68 -1.53 -6.45
CA ASP A 105 8.22 -0.14 -6.44
C ASP A 105 9.21 0.76 -7.17
N VAL A 106 10.51 0.61 -6.86
CA VAL A 106 11.58 1.42 -7.46
C VAL A 106 11.68 1.16 -8.96
N VAL A 107 11.79 -0.11 -9.37
CA VAL A 107 11.99 -0.50 -10.77
C VAL A 107 10.78 -0.16 -11.65
N GLN A 108 9.58 -0.34 -11.12
CA GLN A 108 8.35 -0.06 -11.86
C GLN A 108 7.90 1.42 -11.77
N GLY A 109 8.67 2.27 -11.09
CA GLY A 109 8.32 3.68 -10.94
C GLY A 109 7.06 3.96 -10.13
N GLN A 110 6.64 3.01 -9.26
CA GLN A 110 5.37 3.07 -8.54
C GLN A 110 5.42 4.04 -7.34
N ASP A 111 4.30 4.19 -6.66
CA ASP A 111 4.02 5.19 -5.62
C ASP A 111 3.74 4.57 -4.24
N SER A 112 4.11 3.30 -4.02
CA SER A 112 3.88 2.64 -2.73
C SER A 112 4.83 3.11 -1.63
N ILE A 113 6.04 3.56 -1.98
CA ILE A 113 6.96 4.20 -1.02
C ILE A 113 6.41 5.54 -0.51
N PRO A 114 5.91 6.47 -1.35
CA PRO A 114 5.14 7.63 -0.89
C PRO A 114 3.97 7.26 0.03
N LEU A 115 3.20 6.23 -0.33
CA LEU A 115 2.09 5.76 0.52
C LEU A 115 2.59 5.23 1.86
N LEU A 116 3.67 4.45 1.87
CA LEU A 116 4.30 3.95 3.10
C LEU A 116 4.67 5.11 4.04
N LEU A 117 5.26 6.19 3.51
CA LEU A 117 5.58 7.37 4.31
C LEU A 117 4.32 8.03 4.87
N VAL A 118 3.29 8.21 4.03
CA VAL A 118 2.00 8.81 4.45
C VAL A 118 1.35 8.00 5.57
N VAL A 119 1.26 6.67 5.43
CA VAL A 119 0.65 5.79 6.45
C VAL A 119 1.49 5.77 7.72
N THR A 120 2.83 5.81 7.59
CA THR A 120 3.73 5.87 8.74
C THR A 120 3.65 7.21 9.47
N ALA A 121 3.58 8.33 8.75
CA ALA A 121 3.35 9.65 9.34
C ALA A 121 1.98 9.73 10.02
N ALA A 122 0.94 9.14 9.42
CA ALA A 122 -0.36 9.03 10.05
C ALA A 122 -0.26 8.26 11.38
N PHE A 123 0.45 7.13 11.42
CA PHE A 123 0.69 6.39 12.66
C PHE A 123 1.50 7.19 13.69
N PHE A 124 2.46 7.98 13.27
CA PHE A 124 3.23 8.86 14.14
C PHE A 124 2.33 9.91 14.82
N PHE A 125 1.45 10.57 14.09
CA PHE A 125 0.51 11.54 14.66
C PHE A 125 -0.54 10.86 15.54
N LEU A 126 -0.98 9.65 15.19
CA LEU A 126 -1.86 8.84 16.03
C LEU A 126 -1.21 8.58 17.42
N ARG A 127 0.08 8.22 17.45
CA ARG A 127 0.82 8.01 18.71
C ARG A 127 0.92 9.26 19.57
N ARG A 128 0.92 10.43 18.95
CA ARG A 128 0.95 11.74 19.63
C ARG A 128 -0.43 12.25 20.02
N GLU A 129 -1.48 11.48 19.74
CA GLU A 129 -2.88 11.88 19.97
C GLU A 129 -3.30 13.12 19.16
N GLU A 130 -2.59 13.42 18.07
CA GLU A 130 -2.85 14.52 17.16
C GLU A 130 -3.86 14.09 16.09
N ASP A 131 -5.10 13.83 16.51
CA ASP A 131 -6.15 13.21 15.69
C ASP A 131 -6.37 13.93 14.35
N PHE A 132 -6.40 15.28 14.32
CA PHE A 132 -6.58 16.03 13.08
C PHE A 132 -5.45 15.75 12.06
N ARG A 133 -4.19 15.82 12.50
CA ARG A 133 -3.03 15.55 11.64
C ARG A 133 -2.98 14.09 11.18
N TRP A 134 -3.38 13.18 12.07
CA TRP A 134 -3.53 11.77 11.70
C TRP A 134 -4.48 11.60 10.52
N GLY A 135 -5.69 12.17 10.60
CA GLY A 135 -6.67 12.11 9.52
C GLY A 135 -6.19 12.82 8.24
N ALA A 136 -5.60 14.00 8.38
CA ALA A 136 -5.05 14.77 7.25
C ALA A 136 -3.96 13.97 6.50
N CYS A 137 -3.04 13.30 7.22
CA CYS A 137 -2.06 12.42 6.61
C CYS A 137 -2.72 11.27 5.83
N LEU A 138 -3.73 10.60 6.40
CA LEU A 138 -4.46 9.56 5.66
C LEU A 138 -5.11 10.12 4.39
N GLY A 139 -5.64 11.35 4.44
CA GLY A 139 -6.20 12.02 3.27
C GLY A 139 -5.19 12.22 2.14
N LEU A 140 -3.92 12.51 2.47
CA LEU A 140 -2.84 12.61 1.46
C LEU A 140 -2.61 11.31 0.70
N GLY A 141 -2.96 10.17 1.28
CA GLY A 141 -2.82 8.85 0.63
C GLY A 141 -3.92 8.50 -0.39
N LEU A 142 -4.87 9.40 -0.65
CA LEU A 142 -6.00 9.14 -1.56
C LEU A 142 -5.61 8.86 -3.01
N PHE A 143 -4.36 9.06 -3.41
CA PHE A 143 -3.86 8.56 -4.69
C PHE A 143 -3.92 7.02 -4.80
N LYS A 144 -3.88 6.30 -3.66
CA LYS A 144 -4.21 4.87 -3.55
C LYS A 144 -5.47 4.66 -2.70
N PHE A 145 -6.57 5.24 -3.14
CA PHE A 145 -7.83 5.26 -2.39
C PHE A 145 -8.29 3.85 -1.95
N HIS A 146 -8.03 2.81 -2.73
CA HIS A 146 -8.41 1.43 -2.41
C HIS A 146 -7.71 0.88 -1.14
N LEU A 147 -6.54 1.43 -0.78
CA LEU A 147 -5.83 1.10 0.47
C LEU A 147 -6.15 2.09 1.61
N ILE A 148 -6.49 3.32 1.30
CA ILE A 148 -6.74 4.36 2.30
C ILE A 148 -8.18 4.37 2.81
N LEU A 149 -9.16 4.19 1.92
CA LEU A 149 -10.58 4.23 2.33
C LEU A 149 -10.95 3.19 3.41
N PRO A 150 -10.42 1.95 3.41
CA PRO A 150 -10.67 1.02 4.52
C PRO A 150 -10.14 1.53 5.86
N LEU A 151 -8.98 2.18 5.90
CA LEU A 151 -8.45 2.81 7.11
C LEU A 151 -9.33 3.99 7.55
N PHE A 152 -9.81 4.79 6.61
CA PHE A 152 -10.77 5.86 6.88
C PHE A 152 -12.09 5.32 7.43
N LEU A 153 -12.61 4.21 6.92
CA LEU A 153 -13.81 3.55 7.47
C LEU A 153 -13.63 3.15 8.94
N ILE A 154 -12.42 2.76 9.35
CA ILE A 154 -12.14 2.51 10.76
C ILE A 154 -12.28 3.79 11.58
N LEU A 155 -11.85 4.96 11.06
CA LEU A 155 -12.04 6.25 11.75
C LEU A 155 -13.53 6.54 11.96
N LEU A 156 -14.37 6.27 10.96
CA LEU A 156 -15.82 6.43 11.04
C LEU A 156 -16.42 5.49 12.10
N ILE A 157 -16.08 4.20 12.07
CA ILE A 157 -16.54 3.21 13.06
C ILE A 157 -16.12 3.61 14.49
N LYS A 158 -14.88 4.12 14.64
CA LYS A 158 -14.33 4.57 15.92
C LYS A 158 -14.81 5.96 16.33
N ARG A 159 -15.59 6.65 15.51
CA ARG A 159 -16.12 8.02 15.74
C ARG A 159 -15.01 9.02 16.07
N LYS A 160 -13.86 8.92 15.39
CA LYS A 160 -12.70 9.82 15.57
C LYS A 160 -12.96 11.15 14.84
N THR A 161 -13.86 11.97 15.36
CA THR A 161 -14.38 13.16 14.68
C THR A 161 -13.28 14.10 14.19
N ARG A 162 -12.26 14.40 15.02
CA ARG A 162 -11.16 15.29 14.63
C ARG A 162 -10.34 14.72 13.47
N ALA A 163 -10.11 13.39 13.46
CA ALA A 163 -9.41 12.73 12.36
C ALA A 163 -10.26 12.71 11.08
N ILE A 164 -11.57 12.48 11.21
CA ILE A 164 -12.50 12.55 10.08
C ILE A 164 -12.49 13.96 9.46
N VAL A 165 -12.50 15.02 10.26
CA VAL A 165 -12.40 16.40 9.76
C VAL A 165 -11.06 16.63 9.07
N GLY A 166 -9.93 16.20 9.66
CA GLY A 166 -8.62 16.32 9.03
C GLY A 166 -8.56 15.62 7.67
N PHE A 167 -9.09 14.39 7.58
CA PHE A 167 -9.20 13.66 6.32
C PHE A 167 -10.07 14.39 5.30
N ALA A 168 -11.26 14.84 5.70
CA ALA A 168 -12.20 15.54 4.83
C ALA A 168 -11.62 16.85 4.28
N CYS A 169 -10.90 17.63 5.10
CA CYS A 169 -10.23 18.85 4.64
C CYS A 169 -9.25 18.55 3.49
N VAL A 170 -8.37 17.55 3.66
CA VAL A 170 -7.42 17.17 2.62
C VAL A 170 -8.15 16.59 1.40
N ALA A 171 -9.10 15.69 1.61
CA ALA A 171 -9.89 15.11 0.52
C ALA A 171 -10.61 16.17 -0.31
N SER A 172 -11.15 17.23 0.33
CA SER A 172 -11.79 18.35 -0.35
C SER A 172 -10.80 19.13 -1.23
N VAL A 173 -9.61 19.41 -0.73
CA VAL A 173 -8.56 20.07 -1.51
C VAL A 173 -8.17 19.21 -2.73
N LEU A 174 -7.94 17.91 -2.53
CA LEU A 174 -7.57 17.00 -3.62
C LEU A 174 -8.71 16.83 -4.64
N LEU A 175 -9.96 16.90 -4.20
CA LEU A 175 -11.13 16.91 -5.09
C LEU A 175 -11.16 18.16 -5.94
N LEU A 176 -10.96 19.35 -5.35
CA LEU A 176 -10.91 20.61 -6.10
C LEU A 176 -9.77 20.61 -7.12
N LEU A 177 -8.58 20.12 -6.74
CA LEU A 177 -7.46 19.94 -7.66
C LEU A 177 -7.81 18.97 -8.80
N SER A 178 -8.56 17.92 -8.51
CA SER A 178 -9.01 16.97 -9.53
C SER A 178 -9.98 17.61 -10.53
N ILE A 179 -10.90 18.45 -10.04
CA ILE A 179 -11.84 19.19 -10.91
C ILE A 179 -11.07 20.17 -11.80
N GLU A 180 -10.07 20.86 -11.26
CA GLU A 180 -9.22 21.77 -12.04
C GLU A 180 -8.49 21.05 -13.17
N VAL A 181 -8.04 19.82 -12.93
CA VAL A 181 -7.30 19.01 -13.93
C VAL A 181 -8.19 18.48 -15.05
N VAL A 182 -9.31 17.84 -14.72
CA VAL A 182 -10.14 17.09 -15.70
C VAL A 182 -11.52 17.68 -15.93
N GLY A 183 -11.89 18.74 -15.22
CA GLY A 183 -13.24 19.28 -15.19
C GLY A 183 -14.22 18.37 -14.44
N TRP A 184 -15.44 18.88 -14.23
CA TRP A 184 -16.49 18.12 -13.55
C TRP A 184 -16.89 16.85 -14.30
N SER A 185 -17.01 16.92 -15.64
CA SER A 185 -17.37 15.78 -16.49
C SER A 185 -16.32 14.66 -16.44
N GLY A 186 -15.05 14.99 -16.47
CA GLY A 186 -13.95 14.03 -16.36
C GLY A 186 -13.94 13.35 -14.99
N LEU A 187 -14.17 14.11 -13.93
CA LEU A 187 -14.26 13.55 -12.58
C LEU A 187 -15.47 12.62 -12.42
N ALA A 188 -16.65 13.03 -12.89
CA ALA A 188 -17.86 12.22 -12.85
C ALA A 188 -17.73 10.93 -13.71
N GLY A 189 -16.97 10.99 -14.80
CA GLY A 189 -16.68 9.84 -15.67
C GLY A 189 -15.65 8.86 -15.09
N TYR A 190 -14.85 9.27 -14.10
CA TYR A 190 -13.74 8.45 -13.56
C TYR A 190 -14.18 7.10 -12.99
N PRO A 191 -15.25 6.97 -12.18
CA PRO A 191 -15.71 5.66 -11.69
C PRO A 191 -16.10 4.71 -12.82
N LYS A 192 -16.76 5.22 -13.87
CA LYS A 192 -17.10 4.43 -15.07
C LYS A 192 -15.85 3.97 -15.80
N TYR A 193 -14.87 4.84 -15.97
CA TYR A 193 -13.59 4.51 -16.59
C TYR A 193 -12.89 3.36 -15.85
N LEU A 194 -12.82 3.41 -14.50
CA LEU A 194 -12.25 2.33 -13.70
C LEU A 194 -13.03 1.02 -13.85
N TRP A 195 -14.35 1.11 -13.89
CA TRP A 195 -15.20 -0.05 -14.09
C TRP A 195 -14.94 -0.71 -15.46
N ASP A 196 -14.89 0.08 -16.53
CA ASP A 196 -14.64 -0.40 -17.89
C ASP A 196 -13.25 -1.04 -18.02
N LEU A 197 -12.24 -0.47 -17.35
CA LEU A 197 -10.91 -1.07 -17.27
C LEU A 197 -10.91 -2.43 -16.56
N ASN A 198 -11.62 -2.55 -15.45
CA ASN A 198 -11.71 -3.83 -14.71
C ASN A 198 -12.41 -4.93 -15.50
N GLN A 199 -13.23 -4.55 -16.49
CA GLN A 199 -13.90 -5.50 -17.40
C GLN A 199 -12.99 -5.94 -18.58
N SER A 200 -11.83 -5.31 -18.76
CA SER A 200 -10.93 -5.59 -19.88
C SER A 200 -9.96 -6.71 -19.54
N PRO A 201 -10.09 -7.94 -20.09
CA PRO A 201 -9.36 -9.13 -19.64
C PRO A 201 -7.85 -9.09 -19.90
N ASN A 202 -7.40 -8.23 -20.81
CA ASN A 202 -6.02 -8.19 -21.28
C ASN A 202 -5.18 -7.03 -20.76
N LEU A 203 -5.69 -6.26 -19.81
CA LEU A 203 -4.93 -5.18 -19.20
C LEU A 203 -4.05 -5.73 -18.07
N LEU A 204 -2.75 -5.44 -18.13
CA LEU A 204 -1.73 -5.87 -17.15
C LEU A 204 -2.07 -5.32 -15.77
N GLY A 205 -2.76 -4.94 -15.20
CA GLY A 205 -3.11 -4.55 -13.83
C GLY A 205 -4.34 -5.27 -13.32
N THR A 206 -5.08 -5.97 -14.19
CA THR A 206 -6.27 -6.74 -13.79
C THR A 206 -6.00 -8.24 -13.65
N ASN A 207 -4.80 -8.70 -14.05
CA ASN A 207 -4.40 -10.10 -13.91
C ASN A 207 -4.23 -10.47 -12.43
N GLY A 208 -5.11 -11.32 -11.94
CA GLY A 208 -5.08 -11.79 -10.55
C GLY A 208 -3.80 -12.56 -10.19
N LEU A 209 -3.15 -13.23 -11.14
CA LEU A 209 -1.92 -14.01 -10.88
C LEU A 209 -0.76 -13.17 -10.33
N VAL A 210 -0.75 -11.87 -10.62
CA VAL A 210 0.26 -10.94 -10.08
C VAL A 210 -0.17 -10.28 -8.77
N MET A 211 -1.33 -10.63 -8.22
CA MET A 211 -1.86 -10.02 -7.00
C MET A 211 -1.57 -10.91 -5.78
N PRO A 212 -0.82 -10.43 -4.80
CA PRO A 212 -0.49 -11.17 -3.57
C PRO A 212 -1.60 -11.06 -2.52
N ASN A 213 -2.86 -11.28 -2.90
CA ASN A 213 -4.03 -11.16 -2.03
C ASN A 213 -5.01 -12.33 -2.25
N LEU A 214 -6.16 -12.35 -1.57
CA LEU A 214 -7.15 -13.42 -1.70
C LEU A 214 -7.70 -13.56 -3.12
N ARG A 215 -7.88 -12.46 -3.85
CA ARG A 215 -8.29 -12.50 -5.26
C ARG A 215 -7.21 -13.20 -6.11
N GLY A 216 -5.94 -12.85 -5.88
CA GLY A 216 -4.83 -13.49 -6.57
C GLY A 216 -4.75 -14.99 -6.29
N LEU A 217 -4.93 -15.39 -5.02
CA LEU A 217 -4.90 -16.79 -4.61
C LEU A 217 -5.97 -17.65 -5.32
N LEU A 218 -7.11 -17.06 -5.66
CA LEU A 218 -8.18 -17.73 -6.40
C LEU A 218 -7.96 -17.75 -7.92
N SER A 219 -7.12 -16.86 -8.45
CA SER A 219 -6.95 -16.65 -9.89
C SER A 219 -6.51 -17.90 -10.69
N PRO A 220 -5.61 -18.79 -10.18
CA PRO A 220 -5.25 -20.02 -10.89
C PRO A 220 -6.45 -20.94 -11.15
N PHE A 221 -7.48 -20.89 -10.29
CA PHE A 221 -8.67 -21.72 -10.37
C PHE A 221 -9.78 -21.08 -11.23
N LEU A 222 -9.69 -19.79 -11.52
CA LEU A 222 -10.69 -19.02 -12.25
C LEU A 222 -10.38 -18.90 -13.75
N GLY A 223 -9.17 -19.28 -14.17
CA GLY A 223 -8.70 -19.09 -15.52
C GLY A 223 -8.39 -17.61 -15.85
N ALA A 224 -8.00 -17.35 -17.09
CA ALA A 224 -7.63 -16.00 -17.58
C ALA A 224 -8.83 -15.06 -17.81
N GLY A 225 -10.02 -15.48 -17.41
CA GLY A 225 -11.28 -14.76 -17.65
C GLY A 225 -11.65 -13.77 -16.55
N ARG A 226 -12.83 -13.22 -16.71
CA ARG A 226 -13.49 -12.35 -15.72
C ARG A 226 -13.81 -13.15 -14.45
N VAL A 227 -13.50 -12.59 -13.28
CA VAL A 227 -13.91 -13.20 -12.00
C VAL A 227 -15.43 -13.33 -11.95
N PRO A 228 -16.00 -14.53 -11.72
CA PRO A 228 -17.45 -14.72 -11.63
C PRO A 228 -18.11 -13.85 -10.57
N THR A 229 -19.30 -13.32 -10.85
CA THR A 229 -20.01 -12.42 -9.94
C THR A 229 -20.17 -12.96 -8.51
N PRO A 230 -20.52 -14.25 -8.27
CA PRO A 230 -20.60 -14.78 -6.91
C PRO A 230 -19.28 -14.69 -6.15
N ILE A 231 -18.15 -14.89 -6.83
CA ILE A 231 -16.81 -14.80 -6.23
C ILE A 231 -16.47 -13.33 -5.94
N GLN A 232 -16.83 -12.40 -6.83
CA GLN A 232 -16.67 -10.97 -6.56
C GLN A 232 -17.43 -10.55 -5.30
N VAL A 233 -18.68 -10.98 -5.17
CA VAL A 233 -19.51 -10.72 -3.98
C VAL A 233 -18.87 -11.34 -2.73
N ALA A 234 -18.40 -12.59 -2.80
CA ALA A 234 -17.73 -13.24 -1.68
C ALA A 234 -16.47 -12.47 -1.25
N LEU A 235 -15.64 -12.02 -2.19
CA LEU A 235 -14.44 -11.20 -1.89
C LEU A 235 -14.81 -9.87 -1.25
N LEU A 236 -15.87 -9.21 -1.70
CA LEU A 236 -16.38 -7.97 -1.10
C LEU A 236 -16.89 -8.19 0.32
N LEU A 237 -17.59 -9.31 0.57
CA LEU A 237 -18.04 -9.70 1.92
C LEU A 237 -16.83 -9.97 2.85
N ILE A 238 -15.82 -10.71 2.37
CA ILE A 238 -14.59 -10.95 3.12
C ILE A 238 -13.87 -9.62 3.42
N PHE A 239 -13.83 -8.71 2.47
CA PHE A 239 -13.26 -7.38 2.68
C PHE A 239 -14.04 -6.59 3.75
N ALA A 240 -15.37 -6.60 3.71
CA ALA A 240 -16.20 -5.95 4.72
C ALA A 240 -16.00 -6.58 6.12
N LEU A 241 -15.92 -7.91 6.21
CA LEU A 241 -15.58 -8.62 7.44
C LEU A 241 -14.17 -8.27 7.92
N GLY A 242 -13.22 -8.09 6.99
CA GLY A 242 -11.88 -7.60 7.27
C GLY A 242 -11.90 -6.24 7.96
N ILE A 243 -12.68 -5.28 7.46
CA ILE A 243 -12.84 -3.95 8.08
C ILE A 243 -13.41 -4.05 9.50
N VAL A 244 -14.44 -4.88 9.69
CA VAL A 244 -15.02 -5.12 11.02
C VAL A 244 -13.98 -5.72 11.97
N SER A 245 -13.21 -6.69 11.49
CA SER A 245 -12.15 -7.33 12.26
C SER A 245 -11.04 -6.33 12.62
N MET A 246 -10.58 -5.49 11.69
CA MET A 246 -9.63 -4.41 11.96
C MET A 246 -10.16 -3.46 13.03
N ALA A 247 -11.43 -3.05 12.93
CA ALA A 247 -12.05 -2.18 13.92
C ALA A 247 -12.16 -2.82 15.32
N ARG A 248 -12.30 -4.14 15.41
CA ARG A 248 -12.34 -4.88 16.69
C ARG A 248 -10.96 -5.07 17.30
N MET A 249 -9.98 -5.47 16.49
CA MET A 249 -8.63 -5.82 16.97
C MET A 249 -7.76 -4.60 17.31
N TRP A 250 -8.04 -3.45 16.68
CA TRP A 250 -7.30 -2.22 16.92
C TRP A 250 -8.16 -1.17 17.62
N LYS A 251 -7.70 -0.67 18.76
CA LYS A 251 -8.45 0.31 19.58
C LYS A 251 -8.35 1.77 19.04
N GLY A 252 -7.66 2.00 17.93
CA GLY A 252 -7.49 3.35 17.36
C GLY A 252 -6.54 4.23 18.17
N LYS A 253 -5.52 3.62 18.78
CA LYS A 253 -4.42 4.25 19.52
C LYS A 253 -3.10 3.71 18.99
N GLY A 254 -1.98 4.27 19.39
CA GLY A 254 -0.67 3.86 18.87
C GLY A 254 0.43 3.73 19.93
N GLN A 255 0.12 3.91 21.21
CA GLN A 255 1.14 4.02 22.25
C GLN A 255 1.55 2.65 22.82
N SER A 256 0.60 1.79 23.17
CA SER A 256 0.87 0.48 23.77
C SER A 256 1.38 -0.56 22.75
N PRO A 257 2.08 -1.60 23.20
CA PRO A 257 2.42 -2.74 22.32
C PRO A 257 1.18 -3.34 21.65
N LEU A 258 0.06 -3.44 22.36
CA LEU A 258 -1.22 -3.92 21.81
C LEU A 258 -1.71 -3.05 20.66
N ASP A 259 -1.63 -1.72 20.80
CA ASP A 259 -2.07 -0.80 19.74
C ASP A 259 -1.17 -0.92 18.49
N ARG A 260 0.14 -1.08 18.68
CA ARG A 260 1.11 -1.21 17.57
C ARG A 260 0.88 -2.52 16.80
N VAL A 261 0.67 -3.63 17.50
CA VAL A 261 0.34 -4.91 16.85
C VAL A 261 -1.06 -4.85 16.22
N GLY A 262 -2.03 -4.19 16.84
CA GLY A 262 -3.35 -3.95 16.28
C GLY A 262 -3.31 -3.15 14.97
N PHE A 263 -2.49 -2.10 14.90
CA PHE A 263 -2.27 -1.35 13.66
C PHE A 263 -1.55 -2.20 12.60
N SER A 264 -0.54 -2.98 12.99
CA SER A 264 0.14 -3.94 12.12
C SER A 264 -0.84 -4.96 11.52
N TYR A 265 -1.77 -5.45 12.34
CA TYR A 265 -2.85 -6.33 11.91
C TYR A 265 -3.75 -5.67 10.87
N CYS A 266 -4.13 -4.39 11.08
CA CYS A 266 -4.93 -3.65 10.10
C CYS A 266 -4.24 -3.55 8.74
N ILE A 267 -2.94 -3.24 8.69
CA ILE A 267 -2.18 -3.18 7.43
C ILE A 267 -2.15 -4.55 6.74
N SER A 268 -1.94 -5.64 7.49
CA SER A 268 -1.89 -6.99 6.91
C SER A 268 -3.25 -7.44 6.36
N VAL A 269 -4.34 -7.23 7.12
CA VAL A 269 -5.71 -7.53 6.66
C VAL A 269 -6.06 -6.70 5.43
N LEU A 270 -5.73 -5.42 5.44
CA LEU A 270 -5.97 -4.51 4.32
C LEU A 270 -5.35 -5.06 3.03
N LEU A 271 -4.06 -5.40 3.05
CA LEU A 271 -3.34 -5.93 1.89
C LEU A 271 -3.89 -7.28 1.44
N LEU A 272 -4.26 -8.16 2.37
CA LEU A 272 -4.78 -9.49 2.09
C LEU A 272 -6.18 -9.45 1.48
N THR A 273 -7.06 -8.57 1.96
CA THR A 273 -8.49 -8.58 1.60
C THR A 273 -8.88 -7.54 0.57
N SER A 274 -8.03 -6.53 0.32
CA SER A 274 -8.28 -5.52 -0.72
C SER A 274 -8.48 -6.20 -2.07
N TYR A 275 -9.47 -5.76 -2.83
CA TYR A 275 -9.77 -6.32 -4.15
C TYR A 275 -8.62 -6.13 -5.14
N TYR A 276 -7.83 -5.10 -4.95
CA TYR A 276 -6.72 -4.74 -5.82
C TYR A 276 -5.46 -4.46 -4.99
N THR A 277 -4.55 -5.41 -4.93
CA THR A 277 -3.25 -5.26 -4.26
C THR A 277 -2.19 -5.83 -5.19
N THR A 278 -1.15 -5.06 -5.45
CA THR A 278 -0.05 -5.47 -6.30
C THR A 278 1.20 -5.78 -5.47
N SER A 279 2.21 -6.39 -6.09
CA SER A 279 3.46 -6.78 -5.41
C SER A 279 4.18 -5.60 -4.76
N TYR A 280 4.16 -4.41 -5.36
CA TYR A 280 4.75 -3.20 -4.80
C TYR A 280 3.94 -2.60 -3.64
N ASP A 281 2.64 -2.87 -3.51
CA ASP A 281 1.83 -2.43 -2.37
C ASP A 281 2.24 -3.13 -1.07
N LEU A 282 2.85 -4.31 -1.18
CA LEU A 282 3.44 -5.03 -0.04
C LEU A 282 4.57 -4.25 0.64
N THR A 283 5.06 -3.17 0.06
CA THR A 283 5.97 -2.22 0.71
C THR A 283 5.43 -1.74 2.06
N LEU A 284 4.09 -1.62 2.20
CA LEU A 284 3.43 -1.29 3.48
C LEU A 284 3.71 -2.31 4.59
N LEU A 285 4.12 -3.54 4.26
CA LEU A 285 4.50 -4.56 5.26
C LEU A 285 5.75 -4.18 6.07
N LEU A 286 6.54 -3.21 5.62
CA LEU A 286 7.62 -2.67 6.44
C LEU A 286 7.10 -2.12 7.78
N ILE A 287 5.86 -1.63 7.85
CA ILE A 287 5.23 -1.18 9.10
C ILE A 287 5.03 -2.34 10.08
N PRO A 288 4.27 -3.41 9.75
CA PRO A 288 4.10 -4.54 10.66
C PRO A 288 5.40 -5.27 10.98
N LEU A 289 6.32 -5.40 10.02
CA LEU A 289 7.63 -6.01 10.26
C LEU A 289 8.43 -5.21 11.28
N HIS A 290 8.44 -3.88 11.20
CA HIS A 290 9.12 -3.02 12.15
C HIS A 290 8.42 -3.02 13.53
N LEU A 291 7.11 -2.72 13.57
CA LEU A 291 6.37 -2.54 14.83
C LEU A 291 6.27 -3.84 15.62
N THR A 292 5.86 -4.92 14.96
CA THR A 292 5.65 -6.22 15.64
C THR A 292 6.96 -6.96 15.80
N GLY A 293 7.85 -6.93 14.82
CA GLY A 293 9.16 -7.59 14.90
C GLY A 293 9.96 -7.11 16.08
N GLY A 294 10.03 -5.82 16.34
CA GLY A 294 10.71 -5.25 17.50
C GLY A 294 10.08 -5.67 18.84
N ILE A 295 8.73 -5.75 18.92
CA ILE A 295 8.02 -6.21 20.12
C ILE A 295 8.33 -7.69 20.38
N LEU A 296 8.22 -8.54 19.36
CA LEU A 296 8.50 -9.97 19.46
C LEU A 296 9.97 -10.27 19.77
N ALA A 297 10.89 -9.42 19.31
CA ALA A 297 12.31 -9.53 19.64
C ALA A 297 12.60 -9.18 21.10
N SER A 298 11.89 -8.20 21.67
CA SER A 298 12.15 -7.68 23.02
C SER A 298 11.40 -8.40 24.14
N ASP A 299 10.22 -9.00 23.87
CA ASP A 299 9.41 -9.71 24.86
C ASP A 299 9.60 -11.22 24.76
N SER A 300 10.43 -11.77 25.67
CA SER A 300 10.69 -13.22 25.76
C SER A 300 9.44 -14.03 26.13
N ASN A 301 8.41 -13.39 26.68
CA ASN A 301 7.17 -14.05 27.07
C ASN A 301 6.17 -14.18 25.91
N LEU A 302 6.40 -13.51 24.78
CA LEU A 302 5.62 -13.69 23.54
C LEU A 302 6.18 -14.86 22.73
N ARG A 303 6.10 -16.08 23.31
CA ARG A 303 6.54 -17.34 22.68
C ARG A 303 5.31 -18.08 22.11
N GLY A 304 5.58 -19.12 21.32
CA GLY A 304 4.56 -19.97 20.71
C GLY A 304 4.33 -19.70 19.24
N TRP A 305 3.28 -20.30 18.70
CA TRP A 305 2.99 -20.30 17.28
C TRP A 305 2.92 -18.91 16.63
N PRO A 306 2.38 -17.84 17.28
CA PRO A 306 2.30 -16.53 16.59
C PRO A 306 3.69 -15.96 16.29
N ARG A 307 4.64 -16.10 17.25
CA ARG A 307 6.02 -15.65 17.04
C ARG A 307 6.70 -16.44 15.92
N SER A 308 6.61 -17.77 15.98
CA SER A 308 7.24 -18.63 14.96
C SER A 308 6.68 -18.35 13.58
N THR A 309 5.36 -18.27 13.45
CA THR A 309 4.69 -17.95 12.18
C THR A 309 5.06 -16.56 11.66
N PHE A 310 5.10 -15.54 12.55
CA PHE A 310 5.54 -14.19 12.17
C PHE A 310 6.98 -14.21 11.64
N VAL A 311 7.91 -14.85 12.34
CA VAL A 311 9.32 -14.93 11.94
C VAL A 311 9.47 -15.66 10.61
N MET A 312 8.77 -16.78 10.43
CA MET A 312 8.78 -17.52 9.14
C MET A 312 8.22 -16.68 8.00
N SER A 313 7.06 -16.04 8.21
CA SER A 313 6.46 -15.15 7.18
C SER A 313 7.37 -13.98 6.84
N ALA A 314 7.97 -13.34 7.85
CA ALA A 314 8.93 -12.25 7.66
C ALA A 314 10.17 -12.75 6.91
N GLY A 315 10.69 -13.91 7.26
CA GLY A 315 11.82 -14.55 6.57
C GLY A 315 11.53 -14.79 5.09
N VAL A 316 10.38 -15.38 4.77
CA VAL A 316 9.94 -15.58 3.38
C VAL A 316 9.86 -14.24 2.63
N LEU A 317 9.25 -13.22 3.21
CA LEU A 317 9.11 -11.90 2.56
C LEU A 317 10.46 -11.19 2.34
N LEU A 318 11.40 -11.33 3.28
CA LEU A 318 12.73 -10.71 3.20
C LEU A 318 13.71 -11.47 2.30
N LEU A 319 13.46 -12.77 2.04
CA LEU A 319 14.27 -13.58 1.12
C LEU A 319 13.94 -13.32 -0.36
N GLY A 320 13.13 -12.33 -0.66
CA GLY A 320 12.74 -11.98 -2.03
C GLY A 320 13.88 -11.88 -3.04
N PRO A 321 15.04 -11.26 -2.72
CA PRO A 321 16.20 -11.28 -3.62
C PRO A 321 16.72 -12.68 -3.97
N LEU A 322 16.61 -13.61 -3.02
CA LEU A 322 17.01 -15.02 -3.26
C LEU A 322 16.08 -15.70 -4.26
N TYR A 323 14.77 -15.45 -4.20
CA TYR A 323 13.82 -15.98 -5.19
C TYR A 323 14.16 -15.52 -6.61
N TRP A 324 14.55 -14.25 -6.73
CA TRP A 324 14.99 -13.71 -8.03
C TRP A 324 16.26 -14.40 -8.55
N MET A 325 17.23 -14.64 -7.67
CA MET A 325 18.45 -15.38 -8.02
C MET A 325 18.18 -16.84 -8.39
N LEU A 326 17.20 -17.48 -7.78
CA LEU A 326 16.82 -18.87 -8.04
C LEU A 326 15.91 -19.04 -9.28
N GLY A 327 15.63 -17.94 -10.00
CA GLY A 327 14.80 -17.99 -11.21
C GLY A 327 13.34 -18.37 -10.94
N VAL A 328 12.86 -18.22 -9.70
CA VAL A 328 11.42 -18.40 -9.42
C VAL A 328 10.66 -17.40 -10.26
N PRO A 329 9.65 -17.82 -11.06
CA PRO A 329 8.91 -16.91 -11.91
C PRO A 329 8.28 -15.80 -11.08
N LEU A 330 8.85 -14.61 -11.14
CA LEU A 330 8.35 -13.41 -10.42
C LEU A 330 7.02 -12.90 -11.02
N ILE A 331 6.50 -13.61 -12.01
CA ILE A 331 5.27 -13.26 -12.73
C ILE A 331 4.03 -13.73 -11.97
N GLU A 332 4.17 -14.70 -11.05
CA GLU A 332 3.05 -15.31 -10.33
C GLU A 332 3.16 -15.05 -8.83
N PHE A 333 2.69 -13.89 -8.37
CA PHE A 333 2.77 -13.50 -6.95
C PHE A 333 1.60 -13.97 -6.09
N TYR A 334 0.60 -14.63 -6.66
CA TYR A 334 -0.62 -15.04 -5.93
C TYR A 334 -0.31 -15.91 -4.70
N TRP A 335 0.72 -16.75 -4.73
CA TRP A 335 1.10 -17.62 -3.61
C TRP A 335 1.57 -16.84 -2.35
N ILE A 336 2.04 -15.59 -2.52
CA ILE A 336 2.41 -14.71 -1.39
C ILE A 336 1.18 -14.41 -0.52
N ALA A 337 -0.03 -14.52 -1.06
CA ALA A 337 -1.26 -14.42 -0.28
C ALA A 337 -1.31 -15.44 0.89
N LEU A 338 -0.73 -16.63 0.73
CA LEU A 338 -0.61 -17.61 1.82
C LEU A 338 0.32 -17.10 2.92
N VAL A 339 1.43 -16.47 2.55
CA VAL A 339 2.36 -15.86 3.51
C VAL A 339 1.69 -14.69 4.23
N LEU A 340 0.92 -13.85 3.52
CA LEU A 340 0.12 -12.78 4.12
C LEU A 340 -0.96 -13.32 5.05
N LEU A 341 -1.62 -14.41 4.69
CA LEU A 341 -2.61 -15.06 5.54
C LEU A 341 -1.97 -15.56 6.84
N ALA A 342 -0.82 -16.24 6.74
CA ALA A 342 -0.06 -16.70 7.90
C ALA A 342 0.41 -15.52 8.78
N LEU A 343 0.93 -14.46 8.17
CA LEU A 343 1.33 -13.24 8.87
C LEU A 343 0.13 -12.59 9.59
N THR A 344 -1.01 -12.50 8.91
CA THR A 344 -2.25 -11.93 9.47
C THR A 344 -2.74 -12.75 10.67
N ALA A 345 -2.70 -14.09 10.56
CA ALA A 345 -3.05 -14.99 11.67
C ALA A 345 -2.08 -14.83 12.85
N ALA A 346 -0.78 -14.71 12.59
CA ALA A 346 0.24 -14.48 13.62
C ALA A 346 0.01 -13.15 14.37
N LEU A 347 -0.30 -12.09 13.63
CA LEU A 347 -0.63 -10.78 14.20
C LEU A 347 -1.90 -10.83 15.04
N ALA A 348 -2.96 -11.50 14.56
CA ALA A 348 -4.19 -11.71 15.33
C ALA A 348 -3.92 -12.48 16.63
N GLY A 349 -3.18 -13.58 16.56
CA GLY A 349 -2.78 -14.35 17.73
C GLY A 349 -1.99 -13.52 18.74
N THR A 350 -1.07 -12.68 18.26
CA THR A 350 -0.30 -11.77 19.12
C THR A 350 -1.21 -10.73 19.80
N VAL A 351 -2.18 -10.15 19.08
CA VAL A 351 -3.18 -9.22 19.65
C VAL A 351 -3.95 -9.91 20.78
N VAL A 352 -4.46 -11.13 20.55
CA VAL A 352 -5.23 -11.89 21.55
C VAL A 352 -4.38 -12.18 22.81
N ILE A 353 -3.11 -12.55 22.64
CA ILE A 353 -2.21 -12.79 23.79
C ILE A 353 -2.00 -11.49 24.58
N LEU A 354 -1.75 -10.38 23.90
CA LEU A 354 -1.56 -9.08 24.55
C LEU A 354 -2.83 -8.57 25.25
N GLN A 355 -4.01 -8.80 24.67
CA GLN A 355 -5.30 -8.45 25.28
C GLN A 355 -5.53 -9.19 26.60
N ARG A 356 -5.14 -10.46 26.70
CA ARG A 356 -5.27 -11.25 27.93
C ARG A 356 -4.33 -10.82 29.04
N ARG A 357 -3.28 -10.06 28.73
CA ARG A 357 -2.30 -9.54 29.70
C ARG A 357 -2.61 -8.14 30.20
N THR A 358 -3.47 -7.42 29.48
CA THR A 358 -3.96 -6.11 29.94
C THR A 358 -5.26 -6.34 30.70
N PRO A 359 -5.28 -6.11 32.03
CA PRO A 359 -6.48 -6.24 32.85
C PRO A 359 -7.62 -5.31 32.41
#